data_c609d49f523c91f4b574f9f369fd77a9
#
_entry.id   c609d49f523c91f4b574f9f369fd77a9
#
_cell.length_a   1.000
_cell.length_b   1.000
_cell.length_c   1.000
_cell.angle_alpha   90.00
_cell.angle_beta   90.00
_cell.angle_gamma   90.00
#
_symmetry.space_group_name_H-M   'P 1'
#
loop_
_entity.id
_entity.type
_entity.pdbx_description
1 polymer ?
#
loop_
_entity_poly.entity_id
_entity_poly.type
_entity_poly.pdbx_seq_one_letter_code
_entity_poly.pdbx_strand_id
1 'polypeptide(L)'
;MGRKTLEEITELTEDTKFLEVLQKHRDWYTQLNDEASLLLRSHGEEPKGTGMWDDVSASLMIKVNTLTDRSPSHLAQMLVQGSSMGIVDIQKELNQQENTADPNILKLAKKLLDGEEKNVETLKKFL
;
A
#
# COMPACT_ATOMS: atom_id res chain seq x y z
N MET A 1 -0.74 2.79 2.34
CA MET A 1 -1.99 2.01 2.35
C MET A 1 -1.68 0.56 2.65
N GLY A 2 -2.37 -0.04 3.57
CA GLY A 2 -2.10 -1.40 4.01
C GLY A 2 -3.14 -2.41 3.56
N ARG A 3 -2.82 -3.69 3.76
CA ARG A 3 -3.70 -4.81 3.45
C ARG A 3 -5.07 -4.68 4.12
N LYS A 4 -5.10 -4.25 5.39
CA LYS A 4 -6.33 -4.10 6.16
C LYS A 4 -7.28 -3.08 5.54
N THR A 5 -6.77 -1.97 5.04
CA THR A 5 -7.56 -0.96 4.34
C THR A 5 -8.18 -1.53 3.07
N LEU A 6 -7.41 -2.31 2.32
CA LEU A 6 -7.91 -2.99 1.12
C LEU A 6 -9.01 -3.98 1.45
N GLU A 7 -8.87 -4.75 2.52
CA GLU A 7 -9.90 -5.70 2.95
C GLU A 7 -11.21 -4.99 3.27
N GLU A 8 -11.16 -3.87 3.97
CA GLU A 8 -12.35 -3.08 4.32
C GLU A 8 -13.01 -2.47 3.07
N ILE A 9 -12.24 -1.93 2.15
CA ILE A 9 -12.77 -1.38 0.91
C ILE A 9 -13.38 -2.48 0.03
N THR A 10 -12.79 -3.68 0.03
CA THR A 10 -13.33 -4.83 -0.68
C THR A 10 -14.75 -5.17 -0.21
N GLU A 11 -15.04 -4.98 1.07
CA GLU A 11 -16.39 -5.21 1.61
C GLU A 11 -17.40 -4.14 1.20
N LEU A 12 -16.94 -2.97 0.78
CA LEU A 12 -17.81 -1.84 0.44
C LEU A 12 -18.27 -1.81 -1.02
N THR A 13 -17.58 -2.49 -1.91
CA THR A 13 -17.88 -2.44 -3.35
C THR A 13 -18.54 -3.73 -3.83
N GLU A 14 -19.48 -3.59 -4.77
CA GLU A 14 -20.12 -4.71 -5.46
C GLU A 14 -19.62 -4.87 -6.90
N ASP A 15 -18.78 -3.96 -7.39
CA ASP A 15 -18.22 -4.01 -8.74
C ASP A 15 -17.20 -5.14 -8.86
N THR A 16 -17.47 -6.13 -9.72
CA THR A 16 -16.64 -7.33 -9.85
C THR A 16 -15.25 -7.04 -10.41
N LYS A 17 -15.12 -6.11 -11.35
CA LYS A 17 -13.83 -5.73 -11.94
C LYS A 17 -12.97 -5.01 -10.91
N PHE A 18 -13.58 -4.13 -10.14
CA PHE A 18 -12.90 -3.42 -9.06
C PHE A 18 -12.44 -4.38 -7.95
N LEU A 19 -13.30 -5.34 -7.58
CA LEU A 19 -12.95 -6.39 -6.61
C LEU A 19 -11.74 -7.20 -7.06
N GLU A 20 -11.67 -7.60 -8.34
CA GLU A 20 -10.53 -8.32 -8.87
C GLU A 20 -9.22 -7.55 -8.73
N VAL A 21 -9.25 -6.25 -9.03
CA VAL A 21 -8.09 -5.36 -8.87
C VAL A 21 -7.68 -5.27 -7.41
N LEU A 22 -8.63 -5.08 -6.51
CA LEU A 22 -8.36 -4.98 -5.07
C LEU A 22 -7.76 -6.27 -4.52
N GLN A 23 -8.26 -7.42 -4.95
CA GLN A 23 -7.73 -8.72 -4.53
C GLN A 23 -6.29 -8.92 -4.99
N LYS A 24 -5.97 -8.55 -6.23
CA LYS A 24 -4.61 -8.60 -6.75
C LYS A 24 -3.67 -7.69 -5.95
N HIS A 25 -4.11 -6.49 -5.60
CA HIS A 25 -3.33 -5.57 -4.78
C HIS A 25 -3.10 -6.15 -3.39
N ARG A 26 -4.12 -6.75 -2.77
CA ARG A 26 -4.00 -7.40 -1.48
C ARG A 26 -2.99 -8.54 -1.49
N ASP A 27 -3.06 -9.39 -2.50
CA ASP A 27 -2.14 -10.53 -2.65
C ASP A 27 -0.71 -10.05 -2.82
N TRP A 28 -0.50 -9.01 -3.61
CA TRP A 28 0.80 -8.38 -3.80
C TRP A 28 1.36 -7.80 -2.50
N TYR A 29 0.55 -7.08 -1.71
CA TYR A 29 0.97 -6.56 -0.40
C TYR A 29 1.32 -7.69 0.56
N THR A 30 0.55 -8.76 0.58
CA THR A 30 0.82 -9.92 1.41
C THR A 30 2.18 -10.53 1.07
N GLN A 31 2.45 -10.72 -0.21
CA GLN A 31 3.73 -11.25 -0.68
C GLN A 31 4.90 -10.35 -0.29
N LEU A 32 4.78 -9.05 -0.49
CA LEU A 32 5.82 -8.10 -0.09
C LEU A 32 6.03 -8.05 1.42
N ASN A 33 4.95 -8.13 2.19
CA ASN A 33 5.02 -8.17 3.63
C ASN A 33 5.77 -9.41 4.12
N ASP A 34 5.53 -10.56 3.50
CA ASP A 34 6.25 -11.79 3.81
C ASP A 34 7.74 -11.68 3.47
N GLU A 35 8.08 -11.13 2.30
CA GLU A 35 9.46 -10.88 1.89
C GLU A 35 10.16 -9.94 2.87
N ALA A 36 9.50 -8.86 3.28
CA ALA A 36 10.03 -7.89 4.22
C ALA A 36 10.28 -8.52 5.59
N SER A 37 9.34 -9.35 6.07
CA SER A 37 9.46 -10.04 7.35
C SER A 37 10.64 -11.01 7.37
N LEU A 38 10.82 -11.77 6.29
CA LEU A 38 11.96 -12.68 6.16
C LEU A 38 13.28 -11.91 6.16
N LEU A 39 13.34 -10.80 5.44
CA LEU A 39 14.55 -9.98 5.37
C LEU A 39 14.90 -9.37 6.71
N LEU A 40 13.93 -8.82 7.44
CA LEU A 40 14.15 -8.27 8.78
C LEU A 40 14.62 -9.33 9.76
N ARG A 41 14.03 -10.52 9.74
CA ARG A 41 14.46 -11.64 10.58
C ARG A 41 15.88 -12.08 10.27
N SER A 42 16.28 -12.06 9.00
CA SER A 42 17.66 -12.40 8.60
C SER A 42 18.69 -11.41 9.15
N HIS A 43 18.28 -10.18 9.46
CA HIS A 43 19.09 -9.15 10.10
C HIS A 43 18.93 -9.11 11.63
N GLY A 44 18.20 -10.07 12.22
CA GLY A 44 17.98 -10.12 13.66
C GLY A 44 16.97 -9.11 14.18
N GLU A 45 16.20 -8.51 13.31
CA GLU A 45 15.15 -7.53 13.67
C GLU A 45 13.77 -8.17 13.63
N GLU A 46 12.90 -7.72 14.55
CA GLU A 46 11.49 -8.11 14.52
C GLU A 46 10.71 -7.17 13.60
N PRO A 47 9.78 -7.70 12.78
CA PRO A 47 8.92 -6.85 11.97
C PRO A 47 8.06 -5.95 12.86
N LYS A 48 8.21 -4.64 12.69
CA LYS A 48 7.38 -3.64 13.37
C LYS A 48 6.41 -3.08 12.34
N GLY A 49 5.12 -3.34 12.54
CA GLY A 49 4.08 -2.80 11.67
C GLY A 49 3.68 -1.40 12.08
N THR A 50 4.62 -0.47 12.19
CA THR A 50 4.37 0.87 12.71
C THR A 50 4.97 1.97 11.88
N GLY A 51 4.59 3.19 12.19
CA GLY A 51 5.09 4.41 11.61
C GLY A 51 4.11 5.03 10.65
N MET A 52 4.65 5.67 9.64
CA MET A 52 3.94 6.51 8.69
C MET A 52 2.81 5.78 7.96
N TRP A 53 3.00 4.49 7.66
CA TRP A 53 1.99 3.64 7.01
C TRP A 53 0.76 3.44 7.88
N ASP A 54 0.93 3.28 9.19
CA ASP A 54 -0.17 3.11 10.11
C ASP A 54 -0.98 4.40 10.24
N ASP A 55 -0.32 5.55 10.27
CA ASP A 55 -1.00 6.85 10.32
C ASP A 55 -1.82 7.11 9.06
N VAL A 56 -1.27 6.83 7.88
CA VAL A 56 -1.98 6.95 6.61
C VAL A 56 -3.15 5.98 6.56
N SER A 57 -2.94 4.74 6.98
CA SER A 57 -3.98 3.72 7.00
C SER A 57 -5.11 4.09 7.97
N ALA A 58 -4.78 4.62 9.16
CA ALA A 58 -5.76 5.05 10.14
C ALA A 58 -6.63 6.20 9.61
N SER A 59 -6.00 7.20 9.00
CA SER A 59 -6.72 8.34 8.39
C SER A 59 -7.65 7.87 7.27
N LEU A 60 -7.18 6.95 6.43
CA LEU A 60 -7.97 6.39 5.34
C LEU A 60 -9.14 5.57 5.87
N MET A 61 -8.95 4.80 6.93
CA MET A 61 -10.02 4.02 7.58
C MET A 61 -11.11 4.91 8.17
N ILE A 62 -10.76 6.04 8.77
CA ILE A 62 -11.74 7.01 9.25
C ILE A 62 -12.59 7.52 8.08
N LYS A 63 -11.96 7.85 6.96
CA LYS A 63 -12.66 8.27 5.75
C LYS A 63 -13.59 7.16 5.23
N VAL A 64 -13.12 5.92 5.20
CA VAL A 64 -13.92 4.75 4.77
C VAL A 64 -15.14 4.57 5.65
N ASN A 65 -14.99 4.66 6.96
CA ASN A 65 -16.08 4.47 7.91
C ASN A 65 -17.16 5.56 7.84
N THR A 66 -16.82 6.74 7.33
CA THR A 66 -17.74 7.87 7.19
C THR A 66 -18.27 8.05 5.77
N LEU A 67 -17.94 7.13 4.86
CA LEU A 67 -18.31 7.23 3.46
C LEU A 67 -19.81 7.13 3.22
N THR A 68 -20.35 8.08 2.46
CA THR A 68 -21.69 8.03 1.88
C THR A 68 -21.63 7.57 0.43
N ASP A 69 -20.59 7.94 -0.32
CA ASP A 69 -20.37 7.51 -1.71
C ASP A 69 -19.40 6.33 -1.74
N ARG A 70 -19.92 5.17 -2.13
CA ARG A 70 -19.15 3.92 -2.23
C ARG A 70 -18.96 3.45 -3.67
N SER A 71 -19.08 4.37 -4.63
CA SER A 71 -18.84 4.06 -6.04
C SER A 71 -17.39 3.64 -6.27
N PRO A 72 -17.11 2.78 -7.27
CA PRO A 72 -15.74 2.43 -7.62
C PRO A 72 -14.86 3.65 -7.89
N SER A 73 -15.41 4.68 -8.53
CA SER A 73 -14.70 5.93 -8.80
C SER A 73 -14.23 6.62 -7.52
N HIS A 74 -15.12 6.76 -6.54
CA HIS A 74 -14.78 7.41 -5.28
C HIS A 74 -13.79 6.58 -4.44
N LEU A 75 -14.00 5.28 -4.38
CA LEU A 75 -13.10 4.37 -3.69
C LEU A 75 -11.71 4.35 -4.34
N ALA A 76 -11.65 4.33 -5.67
CA ALA A 76 -10.40 4.42 -6.41
C ALA A 76 -9.68 5.74 -6.13
N GLN A 77 -10.41 6.85 -6.07
CA GLN A 77 -9.84 8.17 -5.73
C GLN A 77 -9.15 8.13 -4.37
N MET A 78 -9.79 7.57 -3.36
CA MET A 78 -9.23 7.45 -2.02
C MET A 78 -7.96 6.59 -2.01
N LEU A 79 -7.98 5.47 -2.71
CA LEU A 79 -6.84 4.56 -2.81
C LEU A 79 -5.67 5.19 -3.55
N VAL A 80 -5.94 5.92 -4.62
CA VAL A 80 -4.91 6.66 -5.38
C VAL A 80 -4.25 7.71 -4.48
N GLN A 81 -5.03 8.45 -3.71
CA GLN A 81 -4.51 9.45 -2.78
C GLN A 81 -3.61 8.82 -1.72
N GLY A 82 -4.07 7.73 -1.09
CA GLY A 82 -3.29 7.01 -0.08
C GLY A 82 -2.01 6.41 -0.63
N SER A 83 -2.09 5.77 -1.78
CA SER A 83 -0.91 5.19 -2.45
C SER A 83 0.09 6.25 -2.89
N SER A 84 -0.39 7.40 -3.36
CA SER A 84 0.48 8.51 -3.77
C SER A 84 1.26 9.08 -2.59
N MET A 85 0.64 9.20 -1.42
CA MET A 85 1.34 9.59 -0.19
C MET A 85 2.43 8.57 0.17
N GLY A 86 2.12 7.29 0.09
CA GLY A 86 3.07 6.21 0.34
C GLY A 86 4.24 6.23 -0.63
N ILE A 87 4.00 6.48 -1.91
CA ILE A 87 5.04 6.61 -2.93
C ILE A 87 6.02 7.74 -2.57
N VAL A 88 5.50 8.91 -2.19
CA VAL A 88 6.35 10.05 -1.78
C VAL A 88 7.20 9.68 -0.58
N ASP A 89 6.62 9.04 0.41
CA ASP A 89 7.32 8.66 1.64
C ASP A 89 8.42 7.63 1.38
N ILE A 90 8.14 6.61 0.57
CA ILE A 90 9.14 5.60 0.18
C ILE A 90 10.28 6.26 -0.59
N GLN A 91 9.96 7.16 -1.51
CA GLN A 91 10.98 7.85 -2.31
C GLN A 91 11.89 8.70 -1.43
N LYS A 92 11.35 9.40 -0.43
CA LYS A 92 12.15 10.15 0.53
C LYS A 92 13.08 9.25 1.31
N GLU A 93 12.59 8.14 1.83
CA GLU A 93 13.39 7.17 2.56
C GLU A 93 14.51 6.59 1.69
N LEU A 94 14.22 6.21 0.46
CA LEU A 94 15.22 5.73 -0.49
C LEU A 94 16.32 6.76 -0.73
N ASN A 95 15.95 8.03 -0.93
CA ASN A 95 16.91 9.10 -1.16
C ASN A 95 17.81 9.35 0.05
N GLN A 96 17.27 9.21 1.26
CA GLN A 96 18.03 9.42 2.49
C GLN A 96 18.95 8.26 2.83
N GLN A 97 18.58 7.03 2.47
CA GLN A 97 19.25 5.82 2.90
C GLN A 97 20.03 5.10 1.80
N GLU A 98 20.13 5.67 0.63
CA GLU A 98 20.76 5.06 -0.54
C GLU A 98 22.18 4.57 -0.26
N ASN A 99 22.94 5.30 0.57
CA ASN A 99 24.34 4.98 0.88
C ASN A 99 24.52 4.23 2.19
N THR A 100 23.47 4.08 3.00
CA THR A 100 23.57 3.54 4.37
C THR A 100 22.80 2.25 4.60
N ALA A 101 21.77 2.00 3.79
CA ALA A 101 20.94 0.81 3.97
C ALA A 101 21.54 -0.42 3.26
N ASP A 102 21.16 -1.59 3.77
CA ASP A 102 21.50 -2.86 3.14
C ASP A 102 20.96 -2.91 1.70
N PRO A 103 21.78 -3.38 0.71
CA PRO A 103 21.34 -3.47 -0.67
C PRO A 103 20.06 -4.28 -0.89
N ASN A 104 19.83 -5.32 -0.10
CA ASN A 104 18.62 -6.14 -0.19
C ASN A 104 17.38 -5.37 0.30
N ILE A 105 17.54 -4.56 1.34
CA ILE A 105 16.48 -3.67 1.84
C ILE A 105 16.14 -2.61 0.80
N LEU A 106 17.15 -2.00 0.18
CA LEU A 106 16.96 -1.02 -0.90
C LEU A 106 16.24 -1.64 -2.10
N LYS A 107 16.61 -2.85 -2.47
CA LYS A 107 15.99 -3.59 -3.57
C LYS A 107 14.50 -3.85 -3.29
N LEU A 108 14.18 -4.26 -2.08
CA LEU A 108 12.80 -4.49 -1.67
C LEU A 108 11.97 -3.19 -1.68
N ALA A 109 12.56 -2.10 -1.19
CA ALA A 109 11.91 -0.79 -1.18
C ALA A 109 11.65 -0.28 -2.60
N LYS A 110 12.58 -0.48 -3.53
CA LYS A 110 12.38 -0.14 -4.95
C LYS A 110 11.29 -0.99 -5.59
N LYS A 111 11.22 -2.28 -5.25
CA LYS A 111 10.17 -3.18 -5.70
C LYS A 111 8.79 -2.72 -5.21
N LEU A 112 8.71 -2.29 -3.95
CA LEU A 112 7.50 -1.74 -3.37
C LEU A 112 7.08 -0.44 -4.11
N LEU A 113 8.02 0.46 -4.34
CA LEU A 113 7.77 1.72 -5.05
C LEU A 113 7.23 1.47 -6.46
N ASP A 114 7.88 0.61 -7.24
CA ASP A 114 7.46 0.28 -8.60
C ASP A 114 6.06 -0.35 -8.61
N GLY A 115 5.79 -1.24 -7.67
CA GLY A 115 4.48 -1.89 -7.55
C GLY A 115 3.38 -0.90 -7.16
N GLU A 116 3.65 0.02 -6.25
CA GLU A 116 2.71 1.08 -5.86
C GLU A 116 2.37 1.99 -7.04
N GLU A 117 3.35 2.37 -7.83
CA GLU A 117 3.14 3.18 -9.04
C GLU A 117 2.25 2.45 -10.06
N LYS A 118 2.47 1.15 -10.26
CA LYS A 118 1.63 0.33 -11.13
C LYS A 118 0.21 0.20 -10.59
N ASN A 119 0.06 0.04 -9.29
CA ASN A 119 -1.25 -0.03 -8.64
C ASN A 119 -2.03 1.27 -8.83
N VAL A 120 -1.38 2.42 -8.69
CA VAL A 120 -1.98 3.73 -8.93
C VAL A 120 -2.47 3.82 -10.38
N GLU A 121 -1.65 3.43 -11.36
CA GLU A 121 -2.05 3.45 -12.76
C GLU A 121 -3.26 2.56 -13.05
N THR A 122 -3.32 1.39 -12.42
CA THR A 122 -4.46 0.49 -12.54
C THR A 122 -5.72 1.10 -11.93
N LEU A 123 -5.62 1.68 -10.73
CA LEU A 123 -6.73 2.30 -10.03
C LEU A 123 -7.28 3.53 -10.76
N LYS A 124 -6.44 4.29 -11.44
CA LYS A 124 -6.86 5.46 -12.23
C LYS A 124 -7.91 5.12 -13.27
N LYS A 125 -7.94 3.90 -13.76
CA LYS A 125 -8.92 3.46 -14.76
C LYS A 125 -10.36 3.41 -14.21
N PHE A 126 -10.50 3.42 -12.90
CA PHE A 126 -11.82 3.42 -12.24
C PHE A 126 -12.30 4.81 -11.83
N LEU A 127 -11.45 5.81 -11.97
CA LEU A 127 -11.80 7.21 -11.62
C LEU A 127 -12.92 7.80 -12.47
#